data_f7c0334eb228f63991a50f0b96c3b5d4
#
_entry.id   f7c0334eb228f63991a50f0b96c3b5d4
#
_cell.length_a   1.000
_cell.length_b   1.000
_cell.length_c   1.000
_cell.angle_alpha   90.00
_cell.angle_beta   90.00
_cell.angle_gamma   90.00
#
_symmetry.space_group_name_H-M   'P 1'
#
loop_
_entity.id
_entity.type
_entity.pdbx_description
1 polymer ?
#
loop_
_entity_poly.entity_id
_entity_poly.type
_entity_poly.pdbx_seq_one_letter_code
_entity_poly.pdbx_strand_id
1 'polypeptide(L)'
;MAISPAYVFGSSSGSTGIAARMRIRIIYSLHDVVQPVPDWPNLAFDFRPHIDSINAALTRAFPRYEFISTLATGPGDAEKITSDDRNIGTDGYIVFQMNCWNRVVQTIAKTDKPVLYVDFKYAGSGGFLTYTSDFLLARQPNVGFVSSQRIEDLIASVKCFDIVAKGGPVSAFVDATAQARIKSTTKSGVLTHKPDNFRTLSVDDTLRRMKESRIVALRDGTSRSADPVMGIPVEYASLAELNYLWETCDPNEAREVAEGWNEKAVDVIGPRPNIIQDSAAMYLAMKTLLKNHNANAITVNCLGGFYANQINAYPCLGFMELNNEGMIGACECDIDSTATMVAITSMTEGRPGFISDPVIDTSKNQIIYAHCISHTRPFGPEGPENPFEILTHSEDRQGACNRSILPLGYLTTTLRFGRNLKEIVLHQGITVENDPDDRACRTKLCAEPVGDLEKLFYTGQWSGSRFGWHRVTFYGDLKDQVYALADATGWKVIEEA
;
A
#
# COMPACT_ATOMS: atom_id res chain seq x y z
N MET A 1 6.41 17.51 -28.21
CA MET A 1 6.28 17.37 -26.76
C MET A 1 7.15 18.43 -26.11
N ALA A 2 6.54 19.40 -25.46
CA ALA A 2 7.24 20.51 -24.86
C ALA A 2 7.83 20.07 -23.50
N ILE A 3 9.13 20.20 -23.35
CA ILE A 3 9.88 19.92 -22.13
C ILE A 3 9.52 21.04 -21.14
N SER A 4 8.93 20.69 -19.98
CA SER A 4 8.69 21.63 -18.90
C SER A 4 9.99 22.33 -18.47
N PRO A 5 9.98 23.65 -18.26
CA PRO A 5 11.18 24.36 -17.87
C PRO A 5 11.61 24.00 -16.44
N ALA A 6 12.91 23.87 -16.24
CA ALA A 6 13.51 23.83 -14.91
C ALA A 6 13.28 25.17 -14.21
N TYR A 7 12.65 25.18 -13.05
CA TYR A 7 12.47 26.39 -12.23
C TYR A 7 13.78 26.65 -11.48
N VAL A 8 14.50 27.68 -11.86
CA VAL A 8 15.68 28.17 -11.16
C VAL A 8 15.24 29.37 -10.29
N PHE A 9 15.25 29.21 -8.99
CA PHE A 9 15.05 30.32 -8.08
C PHE A 9 16.42 30.90 -7.68
N GLY A 10 16.83 32.00 -8.35
CA GLY A 10 18.06 32.70 -8.06
C GLY A 10 17.83 33.78 -6.99
N SER A 11 18.65 33.80 -5.92
CA SER A 11 18.78 34.92 -5.03
C SER A 11 19.96 35.81 -5.49
N SER A 12 19.75 37.13 -5.49
CA SER A 12 20.72 38.16 -5.91
C SER A 12 21.99 38.20 -5.04
N SER A 13 23.13 38.35 -5.71
CA SER A 13 24.50 38.31 -5.20
C SER A 13 24.97 39.54 -4.44
N GLY A 14 25.57 39.28 -3.27
CA GLY A 14 26.56 40.18 -2.65
C GLY A 14 27.87 39.41 -2.50
N SER A 15 28.95 39.83 -3.14
CA SER A 15 30.24 39.18 -3.19
C SER A 15 31.07 39.41 -1.92
N THR A 16 31.21 38.40 -1.11
CA THR A 16 32.33 38.23 -0.16
C THR A 16 32.67 36.77 -0.13
N GLY A 17 33.93 36.36 -0.15
CA GLY A 17 34.51 35.05 -0.32
C GLY A 17 33.59 33.87 0.01
N ILE A 18 32.95 33.30 -1.02
CA ILE A 18 31.87 32.33 -0.87
C ILE A 18 32.54 30.97 -0.69
N ALA A 19 32.41 30.40 0.53
CA ALA A 19 32.51 28.94 0.66
C ALA A 19 31.55 28.31 -0.35
N ALA A 20 32.02 27.34 -1.15
CA ALA A 20 31.22 26.70 -2.21
C ALA A 20 29.87 26.28 -1.61
N ARG A 21 28.77 26.79 -2.19
CA ARG A 21 27.42 26.43 -1.77
C ARG A 21 27.19 24.98 -2.16
N MET A 22 26.72 24.17 -1.21
CA MET A 22 26.29 22.79 -1.54
C MET A 22 25.09 22.85 -2.48
N ARG A 23 25.19 22.18 -3.62
CA ARG A 23 24.16 22.17 -4.67
C ARG A 23 23.40 20.84 -4.62
N ILE A 24 22.10 20.91 -4.32
CA ILE A 24 21.23 19.75 -4.17
C ILE A 24 20.15 19.78 -5.25
N ARG A 25 20.05 18.70 -6.01
CA ARG A 25 18.94 18.49 -6.93
C ARG A 25 17.74 17.92 -6.18
N ILE A 26 16.59 18.60 -6.22
CA ILE A 26 15.30 18.06 -5.76
C ILE A 26 14.58 17.51 -6.98
N ILE A 27 14.23 16.23 -6.94
CA ILE A 27 13.53 15.52 -8.02
C ILE A 27 12.17 15.09 -7.49
N TYR A 28 11.12 15.58 -8.12
CA TYR A 28 9.75 15.14 -7.88
C TYR A 28 9.41 14.06 -8.91
N SER A 29 9.34 12.80 -8.46
CA SER A 29 9.02 11.64 -9.29
C SER A 29 7.52 11.46 -9.36
N LEU A 30 6.90 11.89 -10.46
CA LEU A 30 5.44 11.93 -10.66
C LEU A 30 5.08 11.79 -12.15
N HIS A 31 3.82 11.49 -12.47
CA HIS A 31 3.35 11.42 -13.85
C HIS A 31 3.23 12.79 -14.50
N ASP A 32 2.64 13.76 -13.79
CA ASP A 32 2.58 15.19 -14.15
C ASP A 32 2.20 15.99 -12.91
N VAL A 33 2.31 17.33 -12.96
CA VAL A 33 1.96 18.25 -11.85
C VAL A 33 0.48 18.20 -11.48
N VAL A 34 -0.39 17.80 -12.41
CA VAL A 34 -1.77 17.41 -12.16
C VAL A 34 -1.91 15.97 -12.62
N GLN A 35 -2.31 15.09 -11.72
CA GLN A 35 -2.40 13.64 -11.97
C GLN A 35 -3.25 13.31 -13.20
N PRO A 36 -2.65 12.80 -14.30
CA PRO A 36 -3.36 12.66 -15.57
C PRO A 36 -4.07 11.32 -15.74
N VAL A 37 -3.72 10.32 -14.93
CA VAL A 37 -4.21 8.93 -15.02
C VAL A 37 -4.56 8.41 -13.64
N PRO A 38 -5.42 7.38 -13.54
CA PRO A 38 -5.67 6.70 -12.28
C PRO A 38 -4.37 6.14 -11.69
N ASP A 39 -4.07 6.52 -10.48
CA ASP A 39 -2.97 6.07 -9.61
C ASP A 39 -3.12 6.81 -8.27
N TRP A 40 -2.39 6.40 -7.23
CA TRP A 40 -2.26 7.22 -6.03
C TRP A 40 -1.57 8.56 -6.34
N PRO A 41 -2.04 9.69 -5.79
CA PRO A 41 -3.10 9.82 -4.76
C PRO A 41 -4.52 9.66 -5.31
N ASN A 42 -4.83 10.18 -6.48
CA ASN A 42 -6.05 10.05 -7.26
C ASN A 42 -5.98 10.88 -8.55
N LEU A 43 -6.83 10.56 -9.51
CA LEU A 43 -7.00 11.32 -10.74
C LEU A 43 -7.25 12.82 -10.45
N ALA A 44 -6.63 13.69 -11.24
CA ALA A 44 -6.70 15.15 -11.17
C ALA A 44 -6.14 15.77 -9.87
N PHE A 45 -5.39 15.04 -9.04
CA PHE A 45 -4.71 15.61 -7.90
C PHE A 45 -3.65 16.62 -8.33
N ASP A 46 -3.64 17.81 -7.72
CA ASP A 46 -2.70 18.88 -8.02
C ASP A 46 -1.51 18.86 -7.05
N PHE A 47 -0.34 18.48 -7.55
CA PHE A 47 0.90 18.43 -6.75
C PHE A 47 1.57 19.79 -6.55
N ARG A 48 1.23 20.82 -7.35
CA ARG A 48 1.91 22.14 -7.34
C ARG A 48 1.96 22.77 -5.96
N PRO A 49 0.86 22.87 -5.18
CA PRO A 49 0.90 23.48 -3.85
C PRO A 49 1.86 22.77 -2.89
N HIS A 50 1.97 21.44 -3.00
CA HIS A 50 2.86 20.64 -2.18
C HIS A 50 4.33 20.84 -2.57
N ILE A 51 4.64 20.84 -3.87
CA ILE A 51 5.96 21.12 -4.41
C ILE A 51 6.44 22.51 -3.96
N ASP A 52 5.59 23.53 -4.10
CA ASP A 52 5.91 24.90 -3.71
C ASP A 52 6.17 25.02 -2.21
N SER A 53 5.34 24.36 -1.39
CA SER A 53 5.51 24.33 0.07
C SER A 53 6.82 23.68 0.50
N ILE A 54 7.17 22.54 -0.10
CA ILE A 54 8.42 21.80 0.17
C ILE A 54 9.62 22.67 -0.22
N ASN A 55 9.63 23.23 -1.44
CA ASN A 55 10.69 24.11 -1.91
C ASN A 55 10.90 25.33 -1.00
N ALA A 56 9.81 25.99 -0.60
CA ALA A 56 9.87 27.14 0.30
C ALA A 56 10.42 26.76 1.69
N ALA A 57 10.02 25.62 2.24
CA ALA A 57 10.48 25.15 3.53
C ALA A 57 11.99 24.81 3.52
N LEU A 58 12.45 24.07 2.50
CA LEU A 58 13.87 23.72 2.36
C LEU A 58 14.75 24.95 2.10
N THR A 59 14.34 25.86 1.22
CA THR A 59 15.08 27.11 0.96
C THR A 59 15.22 27.96 2.22
N ARG A 60 14.17 28.05 3.03
CA ARG A 60 14.18 28.78 4.31
C ARG A 60 15.10 28.12 5.35
N ALA A 61 15.05 26.79 5.44
CA ALA A 61 15.83 26.04 6.41
C ALA A 61 17.34 26.00 6.08
N PHE A 62 17.68 26.05 4.79
CA PHE A 62 19.06 25.90 4.31
C PHE A 62 19.49 27.07 3.38
N PRO A 63 19.62 28.30 3.88
CA PRO A 63 19.91 29.49 3.04
C PRO A 63 21.32 29.41 2.39
N ARG A 64 22.18 28.51 2.84
CA ARG A 64 23.52 28.28 2.27
C ARG A 64 23.56 27.18 1.20
N TYR A 65 22.44 26.45 0.99
CA TYR A 65 22.32 25.46 -0.07
C TYR A 65 21.76 26.11 -1.34
N GLU A 66 22.10 25.57 -2.47
CA GLU A 66 21.49 25.86 -3.77
C GLU A 66 20.59 24.67 -4.14
N PHE A 67 19.28 24.88 -4.13
CA PHE A 67 18.33 23.85 -4.54
C PHE A 67 17.90 24.06 -5.99
N ILE A 68 17.95 22.98 -6.79
CA ILE A 68 17.48 22.96 -8.16
C ILE A 68 16.34 21.95 -8.24
N SER A 69 15.11 22.41 -8.39
CA SER A 69 13.92 21.57 -8.45
C SER A 69 13.63 21.10 -9.88
N THR A 70 13.31 19.83 -10.05
CA THR A 70 13.05 19.21 -11.35
C THR A 70 11.98 18.14 -11.22
N LEU A 71 11.16 17.98 -12.26
CA LEU A 71 10.20 16.88 -12.38
C LEU A 71 10.86 15.74 -13.16
N ALA A 72 10.48 14.49 -12.82
CA ALA A 72 10.89 13.31 -13.55
C ALA A 72 9.74 12.29 -13.60
N THR A 73 9.44 11.80 -14.79
CA THR A 73 8.33 10.87 -15.03
C THR A 73 8.77 9.41 -15.09
N GLY A 74 10.08 9.18 -15.26
CA GLY A 74 10.63 7.85 -15.38
C GLY A 74 12.15 7.81 -15.51
N PRO A 75 12.72 6.62 -15.80
CA PRO A 75 14.17 6.43 -15.92
C PRO A 75 14.85 7.32 -16.95
N GLY A 76 14.21 7.59 -18.10
CA GLY A 76 14.77 8.44 -19.15
C GLY A 76 15.00 9.89 -18.70
N ASP A 77 14.06 10.48 -17.95
CA ASP A 77 14.24 11.81 -17.36
C ASP A 77 15.36 11.79 -16.31
N ALA A 78 15.42 10.73 -15.49
CA ALA A 78 16.47 10.57 -14.51
C ALA A 78 17.88 10.47 -15.12
N GLU A 79 18.02 9.76 -16.24
CA GLU A 79 19.28 9.67 -17.00
C GLU A 79 19.69 11.04 -17.54
N LYS A 80 18.75 11.81 -18.08
CA LYS A 80 19.00 13.17 -18.54
C LYS A 80 19.45 14.07 -17.39
N ILE A 81 18.74 14.05 -16.27
CA ILE A 81 19.08 14.83 -15.06
C ILE A 81 20.50 14.50 -14.61
N THR A 82 20.85 13.22 -14.48
CA THR A 82 22.20 12.82 -14.04
C THR A 82 23.29 13.22 -15.03
N SER A 83 22.98 13.24 -16.34
CA SER A 83 23.89 13.71 -17.37
C SER A 83 24.14 15.22 -17.29
N ASP A 84 23.07 16.01 -17.16
CA ASP A 84 23.14 17.46 -17.04
C ASP A 84 23.90 17.88 -15.76
N ASP A 85 23.66 17.14 -14.65
CA ASP A 85 24.25 17.42 -13.35
C ASP A 85 25.75 17.21 -13.26
N ARG A 86 26.33 16.39 -14.14
CA ARG A 86 27.81 16.30 -14.26
C ARG A 86 28.44 17.64 -14.66
N ASN A 87 27.76 18.42 -15.50
CA ASN A 87 28.22 19.73 -15.94
C ASN A 87 27.90 20.83 -14.92
N ILE A 88 26.77 20.71 -14.21
CA ILE A 88 26.31 21.65 -13.19
C ILE A 88 27.13 21.52 -11.90
N GLY A 89 27.67 20.33 -11.61
CA GLY A 89 28.40 20.05 -10.38
C GLY A 89 27.47 19.86 -9.17
N THR A 90 26.43 19.02 -9.31
CA THR A 90 25.51 18.67 -8.24
C THR A 90 26.20 17.83 -7.17
N ASP A 91 25.99 18.15 -5.89
CA ASP A 91 26.63 17.48 -4.75
C ASP A 91 25.79 16.34 -4.17
N GLY A 92 24.46 16.37 -4.38
CA GLY A 92 23.55 15.34 -3.88
C GLY A 92 22.12 15.49 -4.41
N TYR A 93 21.29 14.52 -4.10
CA TYR A 93 19.94 14.41 -4.60
C TYR A 93 18.94 14.22 -3.47
N ILE A 94 17.77 14.87 -3.60
CA ILE A 94 16.56 14.55 -2.85
C ILE A 94 15.53 14.07 -3.86
N VAL A 95 15.03 12.83 -3.71
CA VAL A 95 14.04 12.26 -4.63
C VAL A 95 12.75 12.03 -3.85
N PHE A 96 11.71 12.80 -4.17
CA PHE A 96 10.36 12.58 -3.67
C PHE A 96 9.64 11.57 -4.55
N GLN A 97 9.15 10.49 -3.96
CA GLN A 97 8.27 9.53 -4.62
C GLN A 97 6.83 10.08 -4.55
N MET A 98 6.35 10.66 -5.65
CA MET A 98 5.05 11.34 -5.71
C MET A 98 3.96 10.46 -6.36
N ASN A 99 4.35 9.43 -7.13
CA ASN A 99 3.50 8.34 -7.65
C ASN A 99 4.19 7.00 -7.48
N CYS A 100 3.45 5.88 -7.47
CA CYS A 100 4.00 4.61 -6.99
C CYS A 100 5.13 4.02 -7.84
N TRP A 101 5.03 3.97 -9.17
CA TRP A 101 5.87 3.06 -9.98
C TRP A 101 6.78 3.73 -11.01
N ASN A 102 7.20 4.97 -10.79
CA ASN A 102 7.95 5.78 -11.77
C ASN A 102 9.41 5.35 -12.00
N ARG A 103 10.03 4.62 -11.07
CA ARG A 103 11.41 4.08 -11.17
C ARG A 103 12.50 5.13 -11.39
N VAL A 104 12.30 6.36 -10.95
CA VAL A 104 13.27 7.46 -11.07
C VAL A 104 14.45 7.24 -10.13
N VAL A 105 14.18 6.93 -8.87
CA VAL A 105 15.20 6.82 -7.82
C VAL A 105 16.26 5.74 -8.10
N GLN A 106 15.91 4.65 -8.77
CA GLN A 106 16.85 3.59 -9.14
C GLN A 106 17.94 4.08 -10.07
N THR A 107 17.63 5.02 -10.99
CA THR A 107 18.61 5.63 -11.87
C THR A 107 19.49 6.62 -11.12
N ILE A 108 18.90 7.46 -10.27
CA ILE A 108 19.65 8.42 -9.44
C ILE A 108 20.59 7.71 -8.46
N ALA A 109 20.17 6.60 -7.87
CA ALA A 109 20.96 5.80 -6.94
C ALA A 109 22.22 5.17 -7.57
N LYS A 110 22.32 5.11 -8.91
CA LYS A 110 23.54 4.64 -9.60
C LYS A 110 24.67 5.65 -9.59
N THR A 111 24.42 6.89 -9.17
CA THR A 111 25.46 7.90 -9.00
C THR A 111 26.29 7.59 -7.75
N ASP A 112 27.47 8.20 -7.63
CA ASP A 112 28.32 8.14 -6.43
C ASP A 112 27.91 9.17 -5.35
N LYS A 113 26.85 9.95 -5.63
CA LYS A 113 26.38 11.04 -4.77
C LYS A 113 25.41 10.56 -3.70
N PRO A 114 25.32 11.26 -2.55
CA PRO A 114 24.29 10.99 -1.55
C PRO A 114 22.90 11.25 -2.11
N VAL A 115 21.99 10.33 -1.86
CA VAL A 115 20.58 10.38 -2.28
C VAL A 115 19.70 10.27 -1.04
N LEU A 116 18.86 11.29 -0.79
CA LEU A 116 17.80 11.23 0.18
C LEU A 116 16.50 10.87 -0.52
N TYR A 117 15.97 9.67 -0.26
CA TYR A 117 14.72 9.18 -0.82
C TYR A 117 13.57 9.48 0.13
N VAL A 118 12.52 10.12 -0.33
CA VAL A 118 11.46 10.68 0.52
C VAL A 118 10.10 10.14 0.08
N ASP A 119 9.35 9.58 1.01
CA ASP A 119 7.95 9.23 0.81
C ASP A 119 7.08 10.50 0.75
N PHE A 120 6.23 10.58 -0.25
CA PHE A 120 5.10 11.50 -0.24
C PHE A 120 3.84 10.68 0.07
N LYS A 121 3.49 10.66 1.35
CA LYS A 121 2.45 9.80 1.93
C LYS A 121 1.15 9.82 1.13
N TYR A 122 0.58 8.64 0.91
CA TYR A 122 -0.65 8.43 0.15
C TYR A 122 -0.58 8.82 -1.34
N ALA A 123 0.63 8.91 -1.87
CA ALA A 123 0.84 9.11 -3.30
C ALA A 123 1.92 8.14 -3.82
N GLY A 124 3.17 8.28 -3.39
CA GLY A 124 4.26 7.41 -3.81
C GLY A 124 4.56 6.23 -2.88
N SER A 125 3.81 6.05 -1.80
CA SER A 125 4.19 5.17 -0.69
C SER A 125 4.46 3.71 -1.07
N GLY A 126 3.73 3.15 -2.06
CA GLY A 126 3.98 1.79 -2.54
C GLY A 126 5.36 1.65 -3.20
N GLY A 127 5.67 2.54 -4.13
CA GLY A 127 6.99 2.60 -4.77
C GLY A 127 8.09 2.89 -3.75
N PHE A 128 7.85 3.84 -2.84
CA PHE A 128 8.80 4.18 -1.78
C PHE A 128 9.16 2.96 -0.93
N LEU A 129 8.18 2.24 -0.41
CA LEU A 129 8.41 1.10 0.49
C LEU A 129 9.08 -0.06 -0.24
N THR A 130 8.62 -0.36 -1.46
CA THR A 130 9.16 -1.45 -2.29
C THR A 130 10.60 -1.16 -2.71
N TYR A 131 10.90 0.04 -3.22
CA TYR A 131 12.24 0.39 -3.69
C TYR A 131 13.22 0.59 -2.54
N THR A 132 12.78 1.12 -1.38
CA THR A 132 13.61 1.17 -0.17
C THR A 132 14.03 -0.23 0.24
N SER A 133 13.11 -1.20 0.21
CA SER A 133 13.39 -2.60 0.50
C SER A 133 14.44 -3.19 -0.47
N ASP A 134 14.31 -2.90 -1.77
CA ASP A 134 15.30 -3.32 -2.78
C ASP A 134 16.70 -2.72 -2.50
N PHE A 135 16.78 -1.44 -2.14
CA PHE A 135 18.05 -0.79 -1.79
C PHE A 135 18.69 -1.39 -0.56
N LEU A 136 17.90 -1.71 0.47
CA LEU A 136 18.40 -2.33 1.70
C LEU A 136 18.89 -3.77 1.46
N LEU A 137 18.17 -4.56 0.66
CA LEU A 137 18.61 -5.90 0.23
C LEU A 137 19.91 -5.85 -0.58
N ALA A 138 20.02 -4.89 -1.50
CA ALA A 138 21.21 -4.67 -2.32
C ALA A 138 22.37 -4.01 -1.54
N ARG A 139 22.14 -3.59 -0.29
CA ARG A 139 23.10 -2.80 0.51
C ARG A 139 23.58 -1.57 -0.24
N GLN A 140 22.66 -0.84 -0.86
CA GLN A 140 22.97 0.37 -1.63
C GLN A 140 23.67 1.41 -0.74
N PRO A 141 24.92 1.84 -1.04
CA PRO A 141 25.74 2.56 -0.08
C PRO A 141 25.47 4.05 0.03
N ASN A 142 24.61 4.62 -0.85
CA ASN A 142 24.43 6.05 -1.01
C ASN A 142 22.97 6.52 -0.84
N VAL A 143 22.04 5.64 -0.49
CA VAL A 143 20.61 5.98 -0.36
C VAL A 143 20.22 5.98 1.12
N GLY A 144 19.93 7.18 1.67
CA GLY A 144 19.18 7.35 2.91
C GLY A 144 17.72 7.65 2.61
N PHE A 145 16.81 7.50 3.59
CA PHE A 145 15.38 7.69 3.34
C PHE A 145 14.61 8.32 4.50
N VAL A 146 13.46 8.92 4.17
CA VAL A 146 12.50 9.56 5.10
C VAL A 146 11.09 9.05 4.80
N SER A 147 10.38 8.64 5.85
CA SER A 147 8.98 8.20 5.81
C SER A 147 8.20 8.91 6.93
N SER A 148 7.99 10.20 6.79
CA SER A 148 7.36 11.06 7.79
C SER A 148 6.57 12.18 7.12
N GLN A 149 5.45 12.56 7.73
CA GLN A 149 4.67 13.73 7.29
C GLN A 149 5.15 15.05 7.89
N ARG A 150 6.02 15.03 8.91
CA ARG A 150 6.53 16.24 9.51
C ARG A 150 7.65 16.85 8.67
N ILE A 151 7.51 18.11 8.32
CA ILE A 151 8.55 18.84 7.56
C ILE A 151 9.87 18.93 8.36
N GLU A 152 9.80 18.94 9.68
CA GLU A 152 10.95 18.97 10.57
C GLU A 152 11.82 17.72 10.42
N ASP A 153 11.22 16.54 10.19
CA ASP A 153 11.95 15.29 9.99
C ASP A 153 12.66 15.28 8.62
N LEU A 154 12.03 15.85 7.60
CA LEU A 154 12.67 16.09 6.32
C LEU A 154 13.86 17.03 6.47
N ILE A 155 13.68 18.18 7.16
CA ILE A 155 14.74 19.15 7.42
C ILE A 155 15.90 18.48 8.20
N ALA A 156 15.61 17.67 9.22
CA ALA A 156 16.63 16.96 9.98
C ALA A 156 17.45 16.00 9.09
N SER A 157 16.78 15.33 8.15
CA SER A 157 17.44 14.40 7.22
C SER A 157 18.25 15.15 6.14
N VAL A 158 17.74 16.25 5.61
CA VAL A 158 18.47 17.11 4.65
C VAL A 158 19.73 17.70 5.30
N LYS A 159 19.70 18.01 6.58
CA LYS A 159 20.90 18.47 7.30
C LYS A 159 22.06 17.47 7.27
N CYS A 160 21.78 16.17 7.07
CA CYS A 160 22.83 15.15 6.98
C CYS A 160 23.75 15.34 5.76
N PHE A 161 23.34 16.09 4.73
CA PHE A 161 24.20 16.47 3.63
C PHE A 161 25.42 17.30 4.08
N ASP A 162 25.36 17.99 5.24
CA ASP A 162 26.48 18.69 5.82
C ASP A 162 27.71 17.79 6.08
N ILE A 163 27.50 16.49 6.24
CA ILE A 163 28.57 15.49 6.43
C ILE A 163 29.43 15.44 5.17
N VAL A 164 28.80 15.30 4.02
CA VAL A 164 29.49 15.23 2.73
C VAL A 164 30.09 16.57 2.35
N ALA A 165 29.38 17.67 2.64
CA ALA A 165 29.88 19.04 2.45
C ALA A 165 31.19 19.32 3.22
N LYS A 166 31.39 18.62 4.34
CA LYS A 166 32.62 18.70 5.17
C LYS A 166 33.66 17.63 4.80
N GLY A 167 33.49 16.90 3.68
CA GLY A 167 34.41 15.89 3.19
C GLY A 167 34.23 14.50 3.86
N GLY A 168 33.13 14.28 4.59
CA GLY A 168 32.80 12.96 5.14
C GLY A 168 32.33 11.99 4.05
N PRO A 169 32.40 10.67 4.27
CA PRO A 169 32.00 9.68 3.29
C PRO A 169 30.48 9.60 3.15
N VAL A 170 29.99 9.20 1.98
CA VAL A 170 28.56 9.07 1.66
C VAL A 170 27.88 8.03 2.58
N SER A 171 28.57 6.99 2.98
CA SER A 171 28.03 6.03 3.96
C SER A 171 27.67 6.67 5.30
N ALA A 172 28.46 7.63 5.78
CA ALA A 172 28.13 8.38 6.99
C ALA A 172 26.90 9.26 6.85
N PHE A 173 26.60 9.75 5.63
CA PHE A 173 25.32 10.42 5.34
C PHE A 173 24.15 9.44 5.50
N VAL A 174 24.26 8.22 4.95
CA VAL A 174 23.21 7.20 5.04
C VAL A 174 22.96 6.82 6.51
N ASP A 175 24.03 6.56 7.27
CA ASP A 175 23.91 6.27 8.71
C ASP A 175 23.26 7.42 9.48
N ALA A 176 23.64 8.66 9.19
CA ALA A 176 23.08 9.84 9.84
C ALA A 176 21.59 10.04 9.52
N THR A 177 21.14 9.75 8.29
CA THR A 177 19.71 9.80 7.94
C THR A 177 18.91 8.73 8.70
N ALA A 178 19.46 7.53 8.88
CA ALA A 178 18.84 6.49 9.69
C ALA A 178 18.74 6.93 11.17
N GLN A 179 19.81 7.49 11.73
CA GLN A 179 19.79 8.02 13.10
C GLN A 179 18.81 9.20 13.27
N ALA A 180 18.73 10.09 12.28
CA ALA A 180 17.76 11.18 12.29
C ALA A 180 16.32 10.66 12.31
N ARG A 181 16.01 9.65 11.47
CA ARG A 181 14.68 9.00 11.41
C ARG A 181 14.35 8.31 12.74
N ILE A 182 15.23 7.45 13.26
CA ILE A 182 15.04 6.76 14.55
C ILE A 182 14.80 7.77 15.68
N LYS A 183 15.57 8.85 15.72
CA LYS A 183 15.45 9.88 16.76
C LYS A 183 14.14 10.64 16.66
N SER A 184 13.65 10.89 15.45
CA SER A 184 12.42 11.66 15.20
C SER A 184 11.17 10.80 15.23
N THR A 185 11.27 9.48 15.12
CA THR A 185 10.14 8.56 15.24
C THR A 185 9.44 8.77 16.58
N THR A 186 8.13 8.96 16.53
CA THR A 186 7.31 9.11 17.74
C THR A 186 7.40 7.82 18.56
N LYS A 187 7.58 7.96 19.86
CA LYS A 187 7.61 6.80 20.75
C LYS A 187 6.22 6.18 20.84
N SER A 188 6.18 4.86 20.85
CA SER A 188 4.96 4.12 21.13
C SER A 188 4.32 4.56 22.46
N GLY A 189 3.00 4.66 22.48
CA GLY A 189 2.24 4.81 23.72
C GLY A 189 2.31 3.53 24.56
N VAL A 190 1.57 3.53 25.68
CA VAL A 190 1.36 2.28 26.42
C VAL A 190 0.41 1.42 25.59
N LEU A 191 0.94 0.35 25.01
CA LEU A 191 0.19 -0.55 24.16
C LEU A 191 -0.64 -1.51 25.02
N THR A 192 -1.80 -1.03 25.46
CA THR A 192 -2.85 -1.90 26.02
C THR A 192 -3.93 -2.08 24.97
N HIS A 193 -4.43 -3.29 24.80
CA HIS A 193 -5.49 -3.58 23.86
C HIS A 193 -6.74 -4.11 24.57
N LYS A 194 -7.89 -3.94 23.91
CA LYS A 194 -9.16 -4.52 24.35
C LYS A 194 -9.09 -6.04 24.24
N PRO A 195 -9.71 -6.77 25.18
CA PRO A 195 -9.81 -8.22 25.09
C PRO A 195 -10.64 -8.62 23.87
N ASP A 196 -10.18 -9.65 23.18
CA ASP A 196 -10.88 -10.26 22.06
C ASP A 196 -10.75 -11.78 22.21
N ASN A 197 -11.81 -12.39 22.72
CA ASN A 197 -11.87 -13.82 22.98
C ASN A 197 -12.54 -14.54 21.80
N PHE A 198 -11.80 -15.36 21.09
CA PHE A 198 -12.30 -16.18 20.01
C PHE A 198 -11.66 -17.56 20.03
N ARG A 199 -12.22 -18.47 19.25
CA ARG A 199 -11.70 -19.82 19.10
C ARG A 199 -10.98 -19.96 17.75
N THR A 200 -10.00 -20.82 17.74
CA THR A 200 -9.33 -21.28 16.52
C THR A 200 -9.45 -22.78 16.39
N LEU A 201 -9.53 -23.25 15.19
CA LEU A 201 -9.44 -24.68 14.88
C LEU A 201 -8.06 -25.23 15.21
N SER A 202 -7.97 -26.54 15.36
CA SER A 202 -6.69 -27.24 15.34
C SER A 202 -5.98 -27.04 14.00
N VAL A 203 -4.65 -27.20 13.98
CA VAL A 203 -3.89 -27.12 12.73
C VAL A 203 -4.37 -28.14 11.71
N ASP A 204 -4.65 -29.38 12.14
CA ASP A 204 -5.14 -30.44 11.24
C ASP A 204 -6.51 -30.10 10.63
N ASP A 205 -7.43 -29.56 11.43
CA ASP A 205 -8.74 -29.12 10.94
C ASP A 205 -8.62 -27.92 10.00
N THR A 206 -7.72 -26.98 10.31
CA THR A 206 -7.40 -25.85 9.46
C THR A 206 -6.87 -26.31 8.11
N LEU A 207 -5.88 -27.19 8.09
CA LEU A 207 -5.30 -27.75 6.86
C LEU A 207 -6.32 -28.54 6.04
N ARG A 208 -7.24 -29.27 6.71
CA ARG A 208 -8.35 -29.94 6.03
C ARG A 208 -9.27 -28.93 5.33
N ARG A 209 -9.73 -27.89 6.04
CA ARG A 209 -10.57 -26.82 5.45
C ARG A 209 -9.86 -26.07 4.32
N MET A 210 -8.57 -25.82 4.44
CA MET A 210 -7.78 -25.22 3.37
C MET A 210 -7.78 -26.08 2.10
N LYS A 211 -7.63 -27.40 2.23
CA LYS A 211 -7.67 -28.34 1.08
C LYS A 211 -9.06 -28.46 0.45
N GLU A 212 -10.11 -28.31 1.26
CA GLU A 212 -11.51 -28.29 0.82
C GLU A 212 -11.91 -26.96 0.18
N SER A 213 -11.17 -25.89 0.46
CA SER A 213 -11.35 -24.57 -0.15
C SER A 213 -10.84 -24.55 -1.59
N ARG A 214 -11.29 -23.57 -2.37
CA ARG A 214 -10.80 -23.30 -3.73
C ARG A 214 -10.77 -21.82 -3.99
N ILE A 215 -9.68 -21.34 -4.59
CA ILE A 215 -9.53 -19.96 -5.07
C ILE A 215 -9.81 -19.93 -6.57
N VAL A 216 -10.73 -19.06 -7.00
CA VAL A 216 -10.90 -18.70 -8.41
C VAL A 216 -10.26 -17.33 -8.62
N ALA A 217 -9.21 -17.30 -9.46
CA ALA A 217 -8.48 -16.11 -9.79
C ALA A 217 -8.87 -15.63 -11.20
N LEU A 218 -9.49 -14.44 -11.30
CA LEU A 218 -9.97 -13.89 -12.56
C LEU A 218 -8.94 -12.94 -13.17
N ARG A 219 -8.53 -13.28 -14.38
CA ARG A 219 -7.64 -12.48 -15.22
C ARG A 219 -7.90 -12.79 -16.70
N ASP A 220 -7.29 -12.01 -17.59
CA ASP A 220 -7.37 -12.29 -19.01
C ASP A 220 -6.78 -13.66 -19.35
N GLY A 221 -7.47 -14.40 -20.20
CA GLY A 221 -7.03 -15.69 -20.71
C GLY A 221 -8.03 -16.82 -20.49
N THR A 222 -7.63 -18.00 -20.92
CA THR A 222 -8.41 -19.24 -20.76
C THR A 222 -8.26 -19.77 -19.33
N SER A 223 -9.35 -20.32 -18.77
CA SER A 223 -9.34 -21.03 -17.49
C SER A 223 -8.24 -22.10 -17.44
N ARG A 224 -7.42 -22.10 -16.40
CA ARG A 224 -6.33 -23.06 -16.15
C ARG A 224 -6.20 -23.28 -14.66
N SER A 225 -5.88 -24.52 -14.27
CA SER A 225 -5.44 -24.77 -12.90
C SER A 225 -4.04 -24.17 -12.68
N ALA A 226 -3.80 -23.65 -11.49
CA ALA A 226 -2.49 -23.19 -11.04
C ALA A 226 -1.96 -24.10 -9.93
N ASP A 227 -0.68 -23.93 -9.59
CA ASP A 227 -0.10 -24.61 -8.44
C ASP A 227 -0.82 -24.20 -7.16
N PRO A 228 -1.17 -25.16 -6.30
CA PRO A 228 -1.84 -24.86 -5.03
C PRO A 228 -0.92 -24.07 -4.09
N VAL A 229 -1.51 -23.20 -3.28
CA VAL A 229 -0.79 -22.45 -2.24
C VAL A 229 -1.04 -23.10 -0.89
N MET A 230 0.00 -23.64 -0.26
CA MET A 230 -0.10 -24.37 1.01
C MET A 230 -1.23 -25.43 1.01
N GLY A 231 -1.41 -26.11 -0.13
CA GLY A 231 -2.45 -27.11 -0.32
C GLY A 231 -3.83 -26.57 -0.74
N ILE A 232 -4.04 -25.27 -0.82
CA ILE A 232 -5.29 -24.64 -1.30
C ILE A 232 -5.29 -24.69 -2.83
N PRO A 233 -6.26 -25.36 -3.48
CA PRO A 233 -6.40 -25.38 -4.94
C PRO A 233 -6.65 -23.99 -5.52
N VAL A 234 -6.03 -23.70 -6.67
CA VAL A 234 -6.20 -22.44 -7.40
C VAL A 234 -6.64 -22.74 -8.83
N GLU A 235 -7.65 -22.05 -9.31
CA GLU A 235 -8.17 -22.11 -10.66
C GLU A 235 -8.22 -20.72 -11.28
N TYR A 236 -7.91 -20.60 -12.58
CA TYR A 236 -8.07 -19.36 -13.32
C TYR A 236 -9.38 -19.36 -14.12
N ALA A 237 -10.14 -18.27 -14.01
CA ALA A 237 -11.31 -17.99 -14.82
C ALA A 237 -11.14 -16.66 -15.57
N SER A 238 -11.98 -16.39 -16.56
CA SER A 238 -11.92 -15.17 -17.36
C SER A 238 -12.83 -14.08 -16.82
N LEU A 239 -12.47 -12.82 -17.08
CA LEU A 239 -13.34 -11.69 -16.82
C LEU A 239 -14.64 -11.77 -17.65
N ALA A 240 -14.58 -12.35 -18.85
CA ALA A 240 -15.75 -12.55 -19.71
C ALA A 240 -16.81 -13.46 -19.05
N GLU A 241 -16.41 -14.50 -18.31
CA GLU A 241 -17.33 -15.35 -17.57
C GLU A 241 -18.04 -14.57 -16.46
N LEU A 242 -17.31 -13.76 -15.71
CA LEU A 242 -17.87 -12.90 -14.67
C LEU A 242 -18.84 -11.86 -15.27
N ASN A 243 -18.46 -11.22 -16.37
CA ASN A 243 -19.30 -10.24 -17.06
C ASN A 243 -20.60 -10.87 -17.58
N TYR A 244 -20.55 -12.08 -18.12
CA TYR A 244 -21.74 -12.80 -18.55
C TYR A 244 -22.72 -13.06 -17.39
N LEU A 245 -22.20 -13.46 -16.22
CA LEU A 245 -23.01 -13.65 -15.02
C LEU A 245 -23.58 -12.34 -14.50
N TRP A 246 -22.84 -11.22 -14.63
CA TRP A 246 -23.33 -9.90 -14.31
C TRP A 246 -24.46 -9.44 -15.25
N GLU A 247 -24.33 -9.66 -16.58
CA GLU A 247 -25.34 -9.32 -17.59
C GLU A 247 -26.64 -10.12 -17.43
N THR A 248 -26.53 -11.35 -16.92
CA THR A 248 -27.67 -12.27 -16.74
C THR A 248 -28.24 -12.27 -15.31
N CYS A 249 -27.73 -11.41 -14.43
CA CYS A 249 -28.20 -11.27 -13.06
C CYS A 249 -29.65 -10.75 -13.01
N ASP A 250 -30.47 -11.23 -12.06
CA ASP A 250 -31.79 -10.67 -11.82
C ASP A 250 -31.67 -9.21 -11.31
N PRO A 251 -32.18 -8.21 -12.08
CA PRO A 251 -32.07 -6.81 -11.70
C PRO A 251 -32.87 -6.47 -10.43
N ASN A 252 -33.90 -7.26 -10.06
CA ASN A 252 -34.63 -7.04 -8.82
C ASN A 252 -33.83 -7.50 -7.61
N GLU A 253 -33.19 -8.65 -7.69
CA GLU A 253 -32.27 -9.14 -6.64
C GLU A 253 -31.10 -8.17 -6.44
N ALA A 254 -30.50 -7.69 -7.53
CA ALA A 254 -29.43 -6.68 -7.46
C ALA A 254 -29.91 -5.37 -6.80
N ARG A 255 -31.15 -4.94 -7.08
CA ARG A 255 -31.73 -3.76 -6.48
C ARG A 255 -31.93 -3.96 -4.96
N GLU A 256 -32.48 -5.10 -4.53
CA GLU A 256 -32.68 -5.40 -3.11
C GLU A 256 -31.36 -5.39 -2.32
N VAL A 257 -30.29 -5.95 -2.87
CA VAL A 257 -28.94 -5.92 -2.27
C VAL A 257 -28.43 -4.47 -2.18
N ALA A 258 -28.56 -3.69 -3.26
CA ALA A 258 -28.12 -2.28 -3.29
C ALA A 258 -28.89 -1.40 -2.27
N GLU A 259 -30.20 -1.60 -2.16
CA GLU A 259 -31.03 -0.91 -1.15
C GLU A 259 -30.58 -1.28 0.27
N GLY A 260 -30.32 -2.58 0.54
CA GLY A 260 -29.81 -3.02 1.82
C GLY A 260 -28.44 -2.42 2.19
N TRP A 261 -27.54 -2.23 1.23
CA TRP A 261 -26.27 -1.54 1.47
C TRP A 261 -26.47 -0.04 1.76
N ASN A 262 -27.37 0.63 0.97
CA ASN A 262 -27.66 2.04 1.19
C ASN A 262 -28.32 2.31 2.55
N GLU A 263 -29.19 1.42 3.03
CA GLU A 263 -29.82 1.55 4.34
C GLU A 263 -28.84 1.40 5.51
N LYS A 264 -27.81 0.57 5.34
CA LYS A 264 -26.79 0.30 6.36
C LYS A 264 -25.64 1.32 6.35
N ALA A 265 -25.33 1.90 5.20
CA ALA A 265 -24.27 2.90 5.06
C ALA A 265 -24.60 4.17 5.86
N VAL A 266 -23.63 4.70 6.58
CA VAL A 266 -23.80 5.98 7.31
C VAL A 266 -23.83 7.18 6.36
N ASP A 267 -23.22 7.05 5.20
CA ASP A 267 -23.26 8.04 4.12
C ASP A 267 -22.97 7.41 2.76
N VAL A 268 -23.44 8.06 1.68
CA VAL A 268 -23.20 7.69 0.28
C VAL A 268 -22.65 8.92 -0.45
N ILE A 269 -21.36 8.91 -0.77
CA ILE A 269 -20.62 10.07 -1.28
C ILE A 269 -20.11 9.79 -2.70
N GLY A 270 -20.78 10.32 -3.70
CA GLY A 270 -20.36 10.29 -5.09
C GLY A 270 -21.06 9.26 -5.98
N PRO A 271 -21.16 7.96 -5.66
CA PRO A 271 -21.82 6.99 -6.51
C PRO A 271 -23.33 7.28 -6.67
N ARG A 272 -23.81 7.18 -7.90
CA ARG A 272 -25.26 7.24 -8.18
C ARG A 272 -25.92 5.89 -7.86
N PRO A 273 -27.22 5.83 -7.57
CA PRO A 273 -27.94 4.60 -7.21
C PRO A 273 -27.75 3.45 -8.21
N ASN A 274 -27.75 3.74 -9.51
CA ASN A 274 -27.51 2.73 -10.54
C ASN A 274 -26.11 2.12 -10.47
N ILE A 275 -25.08 2.89 -10.10
CA ILE A 275 -23.71 2.40 -9.93
C ILE A 275 -23.61 1.43 -8.73
N ILE A 276 -24.34 1.72 -7.67
CA ILE A 276 -24.41 0.82 -6.50
C ILE A 276 -25.15 -0.46 -6.88
N GLN A 277 -26.23 -0.37 -7.66
CA GLN A 277 -26.95 -1.54 -8.18
C GLN A 277 -26.08 -2.37 -9.13
N ASP A 278 -25.26 -1.74 -10.00
CA ASP A 278 -24.30 -2.44 -10.85
C ASP A 278 -23.26 -3.21 -10.01
N SER A 279 -22.79 -2.63 -8.89
CA SER A 279 -21.90 -3.31 -7.94
C SER A 279 -22.62 -4.44 -7.19
N ALA A 280 -23.91 -4.33 -6.91
CA ALA A 280 -24.71 -5.39 -6.33
C ALA A 280 -24.90 -6.57 -7.31
N ALA A 281 -25.18 -6.28 -8.58
CA ALA A 281 -25.19 -7.29 -9.63
C ALA A 281 -23.84 -8.00 -9.75
N MET A 282 -22.72 -7.27 -9.62
CA MET A 282 -21.37 -7.84 -9.61
C MET A 282 -21.13 -8.77 -8.41
N TYR A 283 -21.63 -8.42 -7.23
CA TYR A 283 -21.61 -9.30 -6.06
C TYR A 283 -22.35 -10.61 -6.30
N LEU A 284 -23.58 -10.55 -6.85
CA LEU A 284 -24.39 -11.73 -7.17
C LEU A 284 -23.73 -12.59 -8.25
N ALA A 285 -23.12 -11.95 -9.26
CA ALA A 285 -22.32 -12.64 -10.27
C ALA A 285 -21.13 -13.37 -9.68
N MET A 286 -20.38 -12.75 -8.75
CA MET A 286 -19.28 -13.41 -8.05
C MET A 286 -19.75 -14.58 -7.20
N LYS A 287 -20.89 -14.49 -6.50
CA LYS A 287 -21.49 -15.63 -5.77
C LYS A 287 -21.86 -16.77 -6.69
N THR A 288 -22.45 -16.46 -7.82
CA THR A 288 -22.83 -17.46 -8.83
C THR A 288 -21.59 -18.14 -9.42
N LEU A 289 -20.57 -17.37 -9.73
CA LEU A 289 -19.29 -17.90 -10.22
C LEU A 289 -18.64 -18.82 -9.19
N LEU A 290 -18.55 -18.41 -7.93
CA LEU A 290 -18.03 -19.25 -6.84
C LEU A 290 -18.79 -20.56 -6.72
N LYS A 291 -20.11 -20.53 -6.81
CA LYS A 291 -20.95 -21.73 -6.80
C LYS A 291 -20.67 -22.64 -7.99
N ASN A 292 -20.56 -22.08 -9.21
CA ASN A 292 -20.30 -22.85 -10.44
C ASN A 292 -18.94 -23.55 -10.41
N HIS A 293 -17.94 -22.94 -9.79
CA HIS A 293 -16.59 -23.47 -9.64
C HIS A 293 -16.39 -24.30 -8.35
N ASN A 294 -17.44 -24.50 -7.55
CA ASN A 294 -17.34 -25.13 -6.23
C ASN A 294 -16.22 -24.53 -5.40
N ALA A 295 -16.21 -23.18 -5.30
CA ALA A 295 -15.19 -22.36 -4.66
C ALA A 295 -15.77 -21.48 -3.56
N ASN A 296 -14.93 -21.04 -2.65
CA ASN A 296 -15.28 -20.14 -1.56
C ASN A 296 -14.37 -18.89 -1.47
N ALA A 297 -13.46 -18.77 -2.42
CA ALA A 297 -12.56 -17.62 -2.53
C ALA A 297 -12.43 -17.13 -3.97
N ILE A 298 -12.53 -15.82 -4.17
CA ILE A 298 -12.37 -15.16 -5.46
C ILE A 298 -11.35 -14.03 -5.34
N THR A 299 -10.51 -13.90 -6.37
CA THR A 299 -9.66 -12.72 -6.55
C THR A 299 -9.72 -12.26 -8.00
N VAL A 300 -9.80 -10.96 -8.22
CA VAL A 300 -10.02 -10.37 -9.55
C VAL A 300 -8.90 -9.39 -9.87
N ASN A 301 -8.34 -9.46 -11.09
CA ASN A 301 -7.48 -8.41 -11.63
C ASN A 301 -8.31 -7.16 -11.94
N CYS A 302 -8.78 -6.48 -10.88
CA CYS A 302 -9.75 -5.40 -10.97
C CYS A 302 -9.16 -4.14 -11.61
N LEU A 303 -7.99 -3.66 -11.20
CA LEU A 303 -7.35 -2.47 -11.77
C LEU A 303 -7.05 -2.66 -13.26
N GLY A 304 -6.48 -3.81 -13.65
CA GLY A 304 -6.28 -4.15 -15.06
C GLY A 304 -7.61 -4.18 -15.83
N GLY A 305 -8.65 -4.74 -15.23
CA GLY A 305 -9.99 -4.82 -15.81
C GLY A 305 -10.66 -3.44 -15.97
N PHE A 306 -10.56 -2.54 -14.97
CA PHE A 306 -11.12 -1.19 -15.05
C PHE A 306 -10.46 -0.36 -16.15
N TYR A 307 -9.13 -0.27 -16.09
CA TYR A 307 -8.39 0.61 -16.99
C TYR A 307 -8.37 0.13 -18.44
N ALA A 308 -8.60 -1.18 -18.66
CA ALA A 308 -8.77 -1.76 -19.98
C ALA A 308 -10.25 -1.85 -20.44
N ASN A 309 -11.22 -1.39 -19.64
CA ASN A 309 -12.66 -1.54 -19.88
C ASN A 309 -13.08 -3.01 -20.11
N GLN A 310 -12.53 -3.93 -19.35
CA GLN A 310 -12.77 -5.37 -19.45
C GLN A 310 -13.68 -5.92 -18.35
N ILE A 311 -14.08 -5.09 -17.39
CA ILE A 311 -15.01 -5.45 -16.31
C ILE A 311 -16.19 -4.48 -16.31
N ASN A 312 -17.41 -5.03 -16.24
CA ASN A 312 -18.64 -4.25 -16.40
C ASN A 312 -19.00 -3.40 -15.17
N ALA A 313 -18.59 -3.82 -13.97
CA ALA A 313 -18.86 -3.08 -12.74
C ALA A 313 -17.76 -3.35 -11.69
N TYR A 314 -17.66 -2.45 -10.71
CA TYR A 314 -16.65 -2.53 -9.63
C TYR A 314 -17.02 -3.61 -8.60
N PRO A 315 -16.13 -4.58 -8.30
CA PRO A 315 -16.41 -5.67 -7.37
C PRO A 315 -16.22 -5.28 -5.90
N CYS A 316 -15.79 -4.06 -5.60
CA CYS A 316 -15.33 -3.65 -4.26
C CYS A 316 -16.39 -3.86 -3.16
N LEU A 317 -17.65 -3.42 -3.37
CA LEU A 317 -18.73 -3.69 -2.41
C LEU A 317 -19.07 -5.18 -2.32
N GLY A 318 -18.95 -5.90 -3.43
CA GLY A 318 -19.14 -7.35 -3.43
C GLY A 318 -18.06 -8.09 -2.65
N PHE A 319 -16.80 -7.66 -2.73
CA PHE A 319 -15.74 -8.23 -1.88
C PHE A 319 -15.99 -7.95 -0.40
N MET A 320 -16.45 -6.73 -0.05
CA MET A 320 -16.87 -6.42 1.31
C MET A 320 -17.90 -7.44 1.82
N GLU A 321 -18.96 -7.69 1.03
CA GLU A 321 -20.06 -8.56 1.46
C GLU A 321 -19.64 -10.03 1.51
N LEU A 322 -18.87 -10.52 0.53
CA LEU A 322 -18.30 -11.88 0.58
C LEU A 322 -17.48 -12.09 1.87
N ASN A 323 -16.64 -11.12 2.23
CA ASN A 323 -15.84 -11.19 3.44
C ASN A 323 -16.70 -11.14 4.71
N ASN A 324 -17.80 -10.37 4.73
CA ASN A 324 -18.77 -10.35 5.83
C ASN A 324 -19.49 -11.69 6.03
N GLU A 325 -19.71 -12.44 4.94
CA GLU A 325 -20.35 -13.76 4.95
C GLU A 325 -19.38 -14.91 5.29
N GLY A 326 -18.08 -14.61 5.52
CA GLY A 326 -17.06 -15.63 5.80
C GLY A 326 -16.55 -16.35 4.56
N MET A 327 -16.91 -15.87 3.36
CA MET A 327 -16.23 -16.18 2.10
C MET A 327 -15.04 -15.26 1.90
N ILE A 328 -14.30 -15.41 0.80
CA ILE A 328 -13.17 -14.55 0.52
C ILE A 328 -13.37 -13.80 -0.81
N GLY A 329 -13.40 -12.47 -0.73
CA GLY A 329 -13.28 -11.55 -1.84
C GLY A 329 -12.00 -10.75 -1.72
N ALA A 330 -11.08 -10.86 -2.69
CA ALA A 330 -9.77 -10.20 -2.67
C ALA A 330 -9.48 -9.44 -3.96
N CYS A 331 -8.77 -8.32 -3.84
CA CYS A 331 -8.37 -7.47 -4.97
C CYS A 331 -7.15 -7.97 -5.72
N GLU A 332 -6.99 -7.44 -6.93
CA GLU A 332 -5.76 -7.38 -7.72
C GLU A 332 -5.18 -8.71 -8.14
N CYS A 333 -6.00 -9.77 -8.11
CA CYS A 333 -5.58 -11.13 -8.45
C CYS A 333 -4.34 -11.61 -7.65
N ASP A 334 -4.22 -11.11 -6.39
CA ASP A 334 -3.16 -11.52 -5.48
C ASP A 334 -3.48 -12.87 -4.83
N ILE A 335 -3.01 -13.94 -5.46
CA ILE A 335 -3.26 -15.31 -5.02
C ILE A 335 -2.63 -15.60 -3.65
N ASP A 336 -1.46 -15.02 -3.33
CA ASP A 336 -0.79 -15.26 -2.04
C ASP A 336 -1.55 -14.62 -0.88
N SER A 337 -2.02 -13.37 -1.06
CA SER A 337 -2.89 -12.71 -0.08
C SER A 337 -4.24 -13.41 0.03
N THR A 338 -4.83 -13.85 -1.09
CA THR A 338 -6.09 -14.61 -1.07
C THR A 338 -5.93 -15.94 -0.33
N ALA A 339 -4.84 -16.67 -0.55
CA ALA A 339 -4.55 -17.92 0.18
C ALA A 339 -4.31 -17.65 1.68
N THR A 340 -3.69 -16.53 2.03
CA THR A 340 -3.55 -16.08 3.43
C THR A 340 -4.93 -15.85 4.06
N MET A 341 -5.86 -15.19 3.33
CA MET A 341 -7.23 -14.99 3.78
C MET A 341 -7.96 -16.34 3.96
N VAL A 342 -7.87 -17.25 3.00
CA VAL A 342 -8.47 -18.60 3.12
C VAL A 342 -7.97 -19.32 4.36
N ALA A 343 -6.67 -19.33 4.61
CA ALA A 343 -6.08 -20.06 5.73
C ALA A 343 -6.57 -19.52 7.08
N ILE A 344 -6.49 -18.20 7.28
CA ILE A 344 -6.82 -17.60 8.57
C ILE A 344 -8.34 -17.51 8.79
N THR A 345 -9.13 -17.23 7.76
CA THR A 345 -10.60 -17.28 7.86
C THR A 345 -11.08 -18.70 8.18
N SER A 346 -10.45 -19.74 7.58
CA SER A 346 -10.74 -21.14 7.94
C SER A 346 -10.37 -21.46 9.39
N MET A 347 -9.18 -21.01 9.83
CA MET A 347 -8.66 -21.21 11.18
C MET A 347 -9.53 -20.57 12.25
N THR A 348 -10.08 -19.40 11.95
CA THR A 348 -10.87 -18.58 12.89
C THR A 348 -12.39 -18.74 12.72
N GLU A 349 -12.81 -19.69 11.90
CA GLU A 349 -14.23 -19.97 11.62
C GLU A 349 -15.02 -18.76 11.10
N GLY A 350 -14.37 -17.93 10.25
CA GLY A 350 -15.05 -16.86 9.52
C GLY A 350 -14.54 -15.44 9.76
N ARG A 351 -13.49 -15.21 10.59
CA ARG A 351 -12.92 -13.85 10.68
C ARG A 351 -12.30 -13.44 9.36
N PRO A 352 -12.75 -12.33 8.76
CA PRO A 352 -12.24 -11.88 7.48
C PRO A 352 -10.87 -11.24 7.60
N GLY A 353 -10.07 -11.36 6.54
CA GLY A 353 -8.83 -10.62 6.36
C GLY A 353 -9.07 -9.29 5.65
N PHE A 354 -8.34 -8.25 6.04
CA PHE A 354 -8.26 -6.98 5.33
C PHE A 354 -6.97 -6.97 4.50
N ILE A 355 -7.07 -7.31 3.20
CA ILE A 355 -5.97 -7.11 2.26
C ILE A 355 -5.70 -5.63 2.10
N SER A 356 -4.44 -5.20 2.10
CA SER A 356 -4.11 -3.79 2.14
C SER A 356 -2.75 -3.47 1.53
N ASP A 357 -2.59 -2.19 1.18
CA ASP A 357 -1.40 -1.49 0.74
C ASP A 357 -0.79 -0.71 1.92
N PRO A 358 0.18 -1.28 2.66
CA PRO A 358 0.73 -0.63 3.83
C PRO A 358 1.52 0.63 3.53
N VAL A 359 1.38 1.61 4.41
CA VAL A 359 2.16 2.85 4.46
C VAL A 359 2.76 2.99 5.85
N ILE A 360 4.03 3.37 5.96
CA ILE A 360 4.69 3.58 7.26
C ILE A 360 4.84 5.08 7.50
N ASP A 361 4.43 5.55 8.67
CA ASP A 361 4.57 6.94 9.09
C ASP A 361 5.31 7.04 10.42
N THR A 362 6.59 7.39 10.36
CA THR A 362 7.43 7.53 11.56
C THR A 362 6.99 8.72 12.43
N SER A 363 6.32 9.72 11.86
CA SER A 363 5.82 10.88 12.62
C SER A 363 4.78 10.51 13.65
N LYS A 364 4.05 9.42 13.43
CA LYS A 364 3.01 8.90 14.32
C LYS A 364 3.36 7.56 14.96
N ASN A 365 4.48 6.93 14.59
CA ASN A 365 4.83 5.54 14.92
C ASN A 365 3.75 4.56 14.46
N GLN A 366 3.28 4.71 13.22
CA GLN A 366 2.16 3.94 12.68
C GLN A 366 2.54 3.21 11.40
N ILE A 367 1.98 2.00 11.25
CA ILE A 367 1.74 1.37 9.96
C ILE A 367 0.26 1.56 9.63
N ILE A 368 -0.03 1.92 8.39
CA ILE A 368 -1.37 2.24 7.91
C ILE A 368 -1.72 1.24 6.83
N TYR A 369 -2.78 0.49 7.03
CA TYR A 369 -3.31 -0.49 6.09
C TYR A 369 -4.38 0.18 5.26
N ALA A 370 -4.12 0.42 3.98
CA ALA A 370 -5.01 1.14 3.08
C ALA A 370 -5.53 0.23 1.97
N HIS A 371 -6.84 0.20 1.72
CA HIS A 371 -7.43 -0.41 0.53
C HIS A 371 -8.83 0.13 0.22
N CYS A 372 -9.30 -0.08 -1.03
CA CYS A 372 -10.63 0.31 -1.49
C CYS A 372 -11.71 -0.73 -1.14
N ILE A 373 -11.34 -1.80 -0.47
CA ILE A 373 -12.24 -2.81 0.08
C ILE A 373 -11.92 -3.03 1.55
N SER A 374 -12.95 -3.24 2.34
CA SER A 374 -12.80 -3.71 3.71
C SER A 374 -14.12 -4.34 4.17
N HIS A 375 -14.01 -5.42 4.92
CA HIS A 375 -15.17 -5.98 5.61
C HIS A 375 -15.76 -4.99 6.62
N THR A 376 -17.03 -5.16 6.96
CA THR A 376 -17.69 -4.42 8.04
C THR A 376 -17.95 -5.29 9.27
N ARG A 377 -17.57 -6.58 9.23
CA ARG A 377 -17.70 -7.55 10.33
C ARG A 377 -16.36 -8.17 10.71
N PRO A 378 -15.44 -7.40 11.30
CA PRO A 378 -14.05 -7.84 11.53
C PRO A 378 -13.91 -9.01 12.51
N PHE A 379 -14.94 -9.27 13.32
CA PHE A 379 -14.96 -10.37 14.29
C PHE A 379 -15.66 -11.63 13.76
N GLY A 380 -16.00 -11.68 12.47
CA GLY A 380 -16.66 -12.79 11.81
C GLY A 380 -18.12 -12.53 11.48
N PRO A 381 -18.79 -13.44 10.75
CA PRO A 381 -20.16 -13.26 10.24
C PRO A 381 -21.21 -12.98 11.31
N GLU A 382 -21.06 -13.59 12.47
CA GLU A 382 -21.95 -13.40 13.63
C GLU A 382 -21.53 -12.20 14.52
N GLY A 383 -20.41 -11.54 14.18
CA GLY A 383 -19.90 -10.39 14.93
C GLY A 383 -20.68 -9.10 14.63
N PRO A 384 -20.45 -8.04 15.44
CA PRO A 384 -21.06 -6.75 15.20
C PRO A 384 -20.60 -6.16 13.86
N GLU A 385 -21.52 -5.48 13.19
CA GLU A 385 -21.23 -4.74 11.96
C GLU A 385 -20.72 -3.33 12.30
N ASN A 386 -19.63 -2.91 11.67
CA ASN A 386 -19.09 -1.57 11.83
C ASN A 386 -19.87 -0.57 10.97
N PRO A 387 -19.90 0.72 11.34
CA PRO A 387 -20.28 1.78 10.43
C PRO A 387 -19.39 1.79 9.18
N PHE A 388 -19.97 2.12 8.04
CA PHE A 388 -19.24 2.29 6.80
C PHE A 388 -19.90 3.33 5.90
N GLU A 389 -19.12 3.90 5.00
CA GLU A 389 -19.57 4.81 3.96
C GLU A 389 -19.41 4.15 2.60
N ILE A 390 -20.28 4.50 1.64
CA ILE A 390 -20.12 4.12 0.23
C ILE A 390 -19.57 5.31 -0.53
N LEU A 391 -18.43 5.12 -1.21
CA LEU A 391 -17.75 6.15 -2.00
C LEU A 391 -17.43 5.61 -3.39
N THR A 392 -16.97 6.51 -4.29
CA THR A 392 -16.31 6.10 -5.54
C THR A 392 -14.97 5.42 -5.25
N HIS A 393 -14.48 4.58 -6.15
CA HIS A 393 -13.11 4.09 -6.11
C HIS A 393 -12.11 5.26 -6.04
N SER A 394 -11.02 5.09 -5.31
CA SER A 394 -10.17 6.23 -4.95
C SER A 394 -9.36 6.78 -6.12
N GLU A 395 -8.77 5.92 -6.95
CA GLU A 395 -7.82 6.35 -7.98
C GLU A 395 -8.49 7.07 -9.13
N ASP A 396 -9.60 6.52 -9.66
CA ASP A 396 -10.28 6.99 -10.86
C ASP A 396 -11.59 7.75 -10.60
N ARG A 397 -12.06 7.76 -9.35
CA ARG A 397 -13.31 8.40 -8.92
C ARG A 397 -14.57 7.81 -9.59
N GLN A 398 -14.51 6.55 -9.99
CA GLN A 398 -15.59 5.80 -10.62
C GLN A 398 -16.13 4.70 -9.69
N GLY A 399 -17.17 3.96 -10.15
CA GLY A 399 -17.70 2.80 -9.45
C GLY A 399 -18.20 3.07 -8.04
N ALA A 400 -18.27 2.02 -7.22
CA ALA A 400 -18.63 2.10 -5.81
C ALA A 400 -17.73 1.16 -4.98
N CYS A 401 -17.23 1.68 -3.86
CA CYS A 401 -16.44 0.95 -2.87
C CYS A 401 -16.80 1.43 -1.46
N ASN A 402 -16.26 0.81 -0.42
CA ASN A 402 -16.55 1.21 0.94
C ASN A 402 -15.35 1.82 1.66
N ARG A 403 -15.66 2.69 2.63
CA ARG A 403 -14.78 3.06 3.73
C ARG A 403 -15.37 2.50 5.01
N SER A 404 -14.80 1.41 5.51
CA SER A 404 -15.19 0.83 6.79
C SER A 404 -14.55 1.61 7.94
N ILE A 405 -15.33 1.93 8.98
CA ILE A 405 -14.84 2.53 10.21
C ILE A 405 -14.52 1.38 11.17
N LEU A 406 -13.30 0.87 11.03
CA LEU A 406 -12.85 -0.34 11.72
C LEU A 406 -12.65 -0.10 13.22
N PRO A 407 -12.87 -1.12 14.09
CA PRO A 407 -12.74 -0.98 15.54
C PRO A 407 -11.34 -0.61 15.99
N LEU A 408 -11.22 0.30 16.95
CA LEU A 408 -9.96 0.76 17.51
C LEU A 408 -9.68 0.19 18.89
N GLY A 409 -8.38 0.08 19.22
CA GLY A 409 -7.91 -0.43 20.50
C GLY A 409 -7.81 -1.96 20.55
N TYR A 410 -7.79 -2.64 19.41
CA TYR A 410 -7.67 -4.10 19.34
C TYR A 410 -6.30 -4.52 18.80
N LEU A 411 -5.82 -5.65 19.28
CA LEU A 411 -4.66 -6.32 18.71
C LEU A 411 -5.05 -6.91 17.36
N THR A 412 -4.17 -6.71 16.37
CA THR A 412 -4.28 -7.30 15.04
C THR A 412 -3.03 -8.11 14.73
N THR A 413 -3.21 -9.17 13.97
CA THR A 413 -2.12 -9.95 13.37
C THR A 413 -2.16 -9.73 11.87
N THR A 414 -1.07 -9.19 11.34
CA THR A 414 -0.91 -8.89 9.91
C THR A 414 0.14 -9.84 9.33
N LEU A 415 -0.20 -10.52 8.24
CA LEU A 415 0.67 -11.52 7.64
C LEU A 415 0.45 -11.62 6.13
N ARG A 416 1.35 -12.33 5.45
CA ARG A 416 1.19 -12.73 4.05
C ARG A 416 2.00 -13.98 3.76
N PHE A 417 1.43 -14.89 2.98
CA PHE A 417 2.12 -16.06 2.44
C PHE A 417 3.01 -15.66 1.27
N GLY A 418 4.18 -16.29 1.17
CA GLY A 418 5.06 -16.23 0.02
C GLY A 418 5.27 -17.63 -0.53
N ARG A 419 4.39 -18.10 -1.43
CA ARG A 419 4.39 -19.48 -1.94
C ARG A 419 5.72 -19.92 -2.56
N ASN A 420 6.39 -19.01 -3.30
CA ASN A 420 7.66 -19.30 -3.93
C ASN A 420 8.82 -19.41 -2.94
N LEU A 421 8.68 -18.81 -1.77
CA LEU A 421 9.69 -18.78 -0.72
C LEU A 421 9.44 -19.84 0.35
N LYS A 422 8.20 -20.34 0.46
CA LYS A 422 7.66 -21.12 1.59
C LYS A 422 7.91 -20.38 2.91
N GLU A 423 7.62 -19.11 2.90
CA GLU A 423 7.78 -18.21 4.04
C GLU A 423 6.46 -17.47 4.33
N ILE A 424 6.28 -17.07 5.57
CA ILE A 424 5.16 -16.25 6.04
C ILE A 424 5.75 -15.03 6.71
N VAL A 425 5.48 -13.84 6.20
CA VAL A 425 5.78 -12.61 6.95
C VAL A 425 4.68 -12.34 7.96
N LEU A 426 5.06 -11.83 9.12
CA LEU A 426 4.14 -11.58 10.22
C LEU A 426 4.58 -10.39 11.04
N HIS A 427 3.63 -9.54 11.42
CA HIS A 427 3.77 -8.57 12.51
C HIS A 427 2.43 -8.36 13.20
N GLN A 428 2.47 -7.80 14.38
CA GLN A 428 1.28 -7.44 15.15
C GLN A 428 1.23 -5.92 15.38
N GLY A 429 0.03 -5.39 15.55
CA GLY A 429 -0.18 -3.99 15.84
C GLY A 429 -1.47 -3.76 16.60
N ILE A 430 -1.54 -2.66 17.33
CA ILE A 430 -2.77 -2.22 18.00
C ILE A 430 -3.41 -1.11 17.20
N THR A 431 -4.66 -1.28 16.82
CA THR A 431 -5.41 -0.32 16.02
C THR A 431 -5.66 0.97 16.79
N VAL A 432 -5.30 2.13 16.21
CA VAL A 432 -5.33 3.42 16.92
C VAL A 432 -6.12 4.51 16.21
N GLU A 433 -6.29 4.44 14.88
CA GLU A 433 -6.94 5.49 14.10
C GLU A 433 -7.55 4.91 12.81
N ASN A 434 -8.66 5.49 12.34
CA ASN A 434 -9.12 5.39 10.97
C ASN A 434 -8.79 6.72 10.29
N ASP A 435 -7.82 6.74 9.36
CA ASP A 435 -7.39 8.00 8.72
C ASP A 435 -8.38 8.39 7.60
N PRO A 436 -9.05 9.55 7.70
CA PRO A 436 -10.08 9.97 6.75
C PRO A 436 -9.52 10.65 5.49
N ASP A 437 -8.20 10.74 5.32
CA ASP A 437 -7.57 11.41 4.16
C ASP A 437 -8.17 10.88 2.85
N ASP A 438 -8.53 11.79 1.92
CA ASP A 438 -9.18 11.42 0.66
C ASP A 438 -8.21 10.91 -0.41
N ARG A 439 -6.90 11.06 -0.21
CA ARG A 439 -5.85 10.50 -1.07
C ARG A 439 -5.72 9.00 -0.85
N ALA A 440 -5.28 8.28 -1.87
CA ALA A 440 -5.13 6.83 -1.86
C ALA A 440 -6.45 6.09 -1.53
N CYS A 441 -6.33 4.83 -1.13
CA CYS A 441 -7.49 3.96 -0.91
C CYS A 441 -8.41 4.43 0.22
N ARG A 442 -9.68 4.03 0.17
CA ARG A 442 -10.76 4.60 1.00
C ARG A 442 -10.69 4.20 2.46
N THR A 443 -10.58 2.90 2.77
CA THR A 443 -10.37 2.43 4.14
C THR A 443 -8.90 2.53 4.50
N LYS A 444 -8.59 3.18 5.61
CA LYS A 444 -7.23 3.29 6.16
C LYS A 444 -7.25 3.02 7.65
N LEU A 445 -6.82 1.82 8.02
CA LEU A 445 -6.67 1.42 9.41
C LEU A 445 -5.23 1.67 9.84
N CYS A 446 -5.03 2.55 10.82
CA CYS A 446 -3.72 2.82 11.41
C CYS A 446 -3.50 1.95 12.64
N ALA A 447 -2.32 1.35 12.75
CA ALA A 447 -1.91 0.59 13.91
C ALA A 447 -0.52 1.00 14.39
N GLU A 448 -0.32 1.04 15.72
CA GLU A 448 1.01 1.06 16.29
C GLU A 448 1.55 -0.37 16.34
N PRO A 449 2.76 -0.65 15.79
CA PRO A 449 3.30 -1.99 15.80
C PRO A 449 3.65 -2.45 17.22
N VAL A 450 3.39 -3.72 17.49
CA VAL A 450 3.91 -4.40 18.68
C VAL A 450 5.35 -4.82 18.36
N GLY A 451 6.29 -3.97 18.72
CA GLY A 451 7.70 -4.11 18.40
C GLY A 451 8.33 -2.80 17.93
N ASP A 452 9.24 -2.88 16.99
CA ASP A 452 9.98 -1.73 16.49
C ASP A 452 9.53 -1.38 15.05
N LEU A 453 8.92 -0.19 14.89
CA LEU A 453 8.50 0.31 13.57
C LEU A 453 9.67 0.37 12.58
N GLU A 454 10.86 0.73 13.05
CA GLU A 454 12.05 0.84 12.20
C GLU A 454 12.43 -0.51 11.57
N LYS A 455 12.22 -1.61 12.30
CA LYS A 455 12.51 -2.95 11.81
C LYS A 455 11.67 -3.31 10.57
N LEU A 456 10.44 -2.78 10.44
CA LEU A 456 9.62 -2.97 9.25
C LEU A 456 10.33 -2.57 7.95
N PHE A 457 11.16 -1.53 7.96
CA PHE A 457 11.94 -1.16 6.77
C PHE A 457 13.05 -2.17 6.46
N TYR A 458 13.74 -2.67 7.48
CA TYR A 458 15.01 -3.42 7.32
C TYR A 458 14.84 -4.91 7.07
N THR A 459 13.63 -5.46 7.16
CA THR A 459 13.40 -6.89 6.86
C THR A 459 13.59 -7.25 5.39
N GLY A 460 13.53 -6.28 4.47
CA GLY A 460 13.62 -6.50 3.04
C GLY A 460 12.39 -7.20 2.44
N GLN A 461 11.31 -7.36 3.20
CA GLN A 461 10.16 -8.17 2.80
C GLN A 461 9.18 -7.43 1.87
N TRP A 462 9.29 -6.10 1.76
CA TRP A 462 8.46 -5.30 0.84
C TRP A 462 8.95 -5.37 -0.61
N SER A 463 10.14 -5.90 -0.87
CA SER A 463 10.66 -6.07 -2.23
C SER A 463 9.69 -6.88 -3.10
N GLY A 464 9.50 -6.46 -4.35
CA GLY A 464 8.73 -7.21 -5.34
C GLY A 464 9.32 -8.60 -5.66
N SER A 465 10.60 -8.82 -5.38
CA SER A 465 11.24 -10.14 -5.49
C SER A 465 10.95 -11.07 -4.31
N ARG A 466 10.31 -10.57 -3.26
CA ARG A 466 9.94 -11.35 -2.07
C ARG A 466 8.43 -11.38 -1.89
N PHE A 467 7.88 -10.57 -0.99
CA PHE A 467 6.44 -10.57 -0.70
C PHE A 467 5.69 -9.44 -1.42
N GLY A 468 6.40 -8.41 -1.88
CA GLY A 468 5.76 -7.23 -2.46
C GLY A 468 5.02 -6.39 -1.43
N TRP A 469 4.12 -5.53 -1.90
CA TRP A 469 3.53 -4.49 -1.10
C TRP A 469 2.38 -4.97 -0.22
N HIS A 470 1.48 -5.84 -0.68
CA HIS A 470 0.29 -6.26 0.07
C HIS A 470 0.62 -6.96 1.40
N ARG A 471 -0.24 -6.71 2.40
CA ARG A 471 -0.38 -7.50 3.63
C ARG A 471 -1.86 -7.74 3.92
N VAL A 472 -2.13 -8.77 4.73
CA VAL A 472 -3.50 -9.09 5.16
C VAL A 472 -3.58 -8.99 6.67
N THR A 473 -4.47 -8.12 7.17
CA THR A 473 -4.65 -7.84 8.59
C THR A 473 -5.91 -8.52 9.12
N PHE A 474 -5.79 -9.22 10.23
CA PHE A 474 -6.87 -9.87 10.96
C PHE A 474 -6.95 -9.32 12.39
N TYR A 475 -8.15 -9.13 12.89
CA TYR A 475 -8.34 -8.85 14.31
C TYR A 475 -8.07 -10.11 15.13
N GLY A 476 -7.30 -9.98 16.20
CA GLY A 476 -6.97 -11.03 17.14
C GLY A 476 -5.49 -11.36 17.24
N ASP A 477 -5.14 -12.03 18.33
CA ASP A 477 -3.82 -12.62 18.55
C ASP A 477 -3.76 -14.00 17.90
N LEU A 478 -3.10 -14.07 16.74
CA LEU A 478 -2.99 -15.28 15.92
C LEU A 478 -1.54 -15.75 15.78
N LYS A 479 -0.61 -15.12 16.51
CA LYS A 479 0.83 -15.38 16.35
C LYS A 479 1.16 -16.84 16.54
N ASP A 480 0.76 -17.43 17.66
CA ASP A 480 1.08 -18.83 17.98
C ASP A 480 0.46 -19.82 16.98
N GLN A 481 -0.77 -19.53 16.52
CA GLN A 481 -1.46 -20.35 15.52
C GLN A 481 -0.78 -20.30 14.15
N VAL A 482 -0.27 -19.14 13.75
CA VAL A 482 0.49 -18.98 12.51
C VAL A 482 1.82 -19.74 12.59
N TYR A 483 2.51 -19.72 13.73
CA TYR A 483 3.71 -20.54 13.94
C TYR A 483 3.40 -22.02 13.88
N ALA A 484 2.34 -22.47 14.54
CA ALA A 484 1.93 -23.88 14.50
C ALA A 484 1.56 -24.35 13.07
N LEU A 485 0.88 -23.49 12.29
CA LEU A 485 0.57 -23.76 10.87
C LEU A 485 1.84 -23.84 10.02
N ALA A 486 2.78 -22.92 10.24
CA ALA A 486 4.06 -22.89 9.53
C ALA A 486 4.88 -24.17 9.82
N ASP A 487 5.00 -24.57 11.09
CA ASP A 487 5.71 -25.78 11.49
C ASP A 487 5.10 -27.03 10.86
N ALA A 488 3.76 -27.16 10.86
CA ALA A 488 3.06 -28.32 10.29
C ALA A 488 3.21 -28.42 8.76
N THR A 489 3.47 -27.29 8.09
CA THR A 489 3.60 -27.22 6.62
C THR A 489 5.06 -27.11 6.15
N GLY A 490 6.02 -27.00 7.08
CA GLY A 490 7.44 -26.81 6.77
C GLY A 490 7.74 -25.44 6.17
N TRP A 491 6.92 -24.43 6.49
CA TRP A 491 7.14 -23.03 6.13
C TRP A 491 7.85 -22.29 7.26
N LYS A 492 8.50 -21.19 6.93
CA LYS A 492 9.22 -20.36 7.89
C LYS A 492 8.46 -19.07 8.16
N VAL A 493 8.32 -18.68 9.43
CA VAL A 493 7.80 -17.37 9.82
C VAL A 493 8.94 -16.36 9.91
N ILE A 494 8.71 -15.16 9.36
CA ILE A 494 9.59 -14.00 9.41
C ILE A 494 8.84 -12.87 10.10
N GLU A 495 9.27 -12.50 11.30
CA GLU A 495 8.72 -11.37 12.01
C GLU A 495 9.25 -10.05 11.44
N GLU A 496 8.34 -9.13 11.06
CA GLU A 496 8.68 -7.84 10.43
C GLU A 496 8.86 -6.69 11.43
N ALA A 497 8.32 -6.78 12.69
CA ALA A 497 8.40 -5.72 13.70
C ALA A 497 9.03 -6.19 15.03
#